data_7b16d25e896276675ec1c764b67b79ea
#
_entry.id   7b16d25e896276675ec1c764b67b79ea
#
_cell.length_a   1.000
_cell.length_b   1.000
_cell.length_c   1.000
_cell.angle_alpha   90.00
_cell.angle_beta   90.00
_cell.angle_gamma   90.00
#
_symmetry.space_group_name_H-M   'P 1'
#
loop_
_entity.id
_entity.type
_entity.pdbx_description
1 polymer ?
#
loop_
_entity_poly.entity_id
_entity_poly.type
_entity_poly.pdbx_seq_one_letter_code
_entity_poly.pdbx_strand_id
1 'polypeptide(L)'
;MITLDTLTEYLRQMMPDAAVTVSDRTGTMDHLKVVVISAAFAGKNLLDRHRLIYQALDSPLKDGRIHALELTARTSDELER
;
A
#
# COMPACT_ATOMS: atom_id res chain seq x y z
N MET A 1 -2.21 15.55 -4.05
CA MET A 1 -2.77 14.83 -2.87
C MET A 1 -3.62 13.65 -3.33
N ILE A 2 -3.48 12.50 -2.70
CA ILE A 2 -4.26 11.30 -3.02
C ILE A 2 -5.23 11.00 -1.88
N THR A 3 -6.43 10.49 -2.22
CA THR A 3 -7.40 10.06 -1.22
C THR A 3 -7.21 8.58 -0.88
N LEU A 4 -7.74 8.16 0.27
CA LEU A 4 -7.74 6.73 0.64
C LEU A 4 -8.44 5.88 -0.42
N ASP A 5 -9.58 6.35 -0.93
CA ASP A 5 -10.34 5.60 -1.94
C ASP A 5 -9.53 5.40 -3.22
N THR A 6 -8.87 6.45 -3.70
CA THR A 6 -8.06 6.36 -4.92
C THR A 6 -6.85 5.45 -4.71
N LEU A 7 -6.17 5.58 -3.57
CA LEU A 7 -5.05 4.72 -3.22
C LEU A 7 -5.48 3.25 -3.17
N THR A 8 -6.61 2.98 -2.56
CA THR A 8 -7.16 1.62 -2.47
C THR A 8 -7.49 1.06 -3.85
N GLU A 9 -8.04 1.88 -4.74
CA GLU A 9 -8.34 1.45 -6.11
C GLU A 9 -7.09 1.02 -6.86
N TYR A 10 -6.01 1.80 -6.78
CA TYR A 10 -4.73 1.42 -7.39
C TYR A 10 -4.22 0.08 -6.88
N LEU A 11 -4.27 -0.11 -5.56
CA LEU A 11 -3.81 -1.35 -4.94
C LEU A 11 -4.68 -2.54 -5.35
N ARG A 12 -5.98 -2.36 -5.42
CA ARG A 12 -6.91 -3.43 -5.77
C ARG A 12 -6.88 -3.83 -7.24
N GLN A 13 -6.32 -3.00 -8.11
CA GLN A 13 -6.08 -3.41 -9.50
C GLN A 13 -5.12 -4.59 -9.59
N MET A 14 -4.15 -4.67 -8.70
CA MET A 14 -3.19 -5.77 -8.66
C MET A 14 -3.52 -6.80 -7.58
N MET A 15 -4.20 -6.37 -6.54
CA MET A 15 -4.55 -7.20 -5.38
C MET A 15 -6.02 -6.97 -5.03
N PRO A 16 -6.95 -7.64 -5.73
CA PRO A 16 -8.40 -7.37 -5.55
C PRO A 16 -8.93 -7.59 -4.14
N ASP A 17 -8.26 -8.43 -3.35
CA ASP A 17 -8.62 -8.71 -1.97
C ASP A 17 -8.01 -7.74 -0.95
N ALA A 18 -7.24 -6.76 -1.40
CA ALA A 18 -6.47 -5.91 -0.50
C ALA A 18 -7.34 -5.16 0.49
N ALA A 19 -7.01 -5.29 1.78
CA ALA A 19 -7.51 -4.42 2.82
C ALA A 19 -6.43 -3.39 3.11
N VAL A 20 -6.79 -2.11 3.03
CA VAL A 20 -5.83 -1.01 3.06
C VAL A 20 -6.16 -0.08 4.22
N THR A 21 -5.15 0.20 5.05
CA THR A 21 -5.24 1.19 6.12
C THR A 21 -4.15 2.22 5.88
N VAL A 22 -4.50 3.50 5.97
CA VAL A 22 -3.58 4.60 5.74
C VAL A 22 -3.56 5.50 6.97
N SER A 23 -2.35 5.80 7.45
CA SER A 23 -2.13 6.82 8.47
C SER A 23 -1.35 7.97 7.85
N ASP A 24 -1.80 9.18 8.04
CA ASP A 24 -1.15 10.38 7.54
C ASP A 24 -0.33 11.00 8.67
N ARG A 25 0.99 10.94 8.57
CA ARG A 25 1.88 11.34 9.66
C ARG A 25 2.06 12.84 9.78
N THR A 26 1.77 13.59 8.70
CA THR A 26 1.99 15.03 8.66
C THR A 26 0.70 15.84 8.60
N GLY A 27 -0.43 15.19 8.40
CA GLY A 27 -1.72 15.86 8.19
C GLY A 27 -1.88 16.45 6.80
N THR A 28 -0.93 16.23 5.89
CA THR A 28 -0.93 16.80 4.54
C THR A 28 -1.10 15.77 3.44
N MET A 29 -1.22 14.48 3.78
CA MET A 29 -1.27 13.36 2.84
C MET A 29 0.00 13.20 1.97
N ASP A 30 1.11 13.80 2.40
CA ASP A 30 2.39 13.69 1.69
C ASP A 30 3.25 12.53 2.20
N HIS A 31 3.20 12.26 3.50
CA HIS A 31 3.97 11.21 4.16
C HIS A 31 3.01 10.18 4.74
N LEU A 32 2.80 9.10 4.02
CA LEU A 32 1.78 8.11 4.35
C LEU A 32 2.40 6.85 4.95
N LYS A 33 1.78 6.34 6.00
CA LYS A 33 2.02 4.99 6.47
C LYS A 33 0.87 4.11 5.97
N VAL A 34 1.19 3.16 5.11
CA VAL A 34 0.18 2.32 4.44
C VAL A 34 0.36 0.88 4.88
N VAL A 35 -0.71 0.30 5.38
CA VAL A 35 -0.77 -1.13 5.71
C VAL A 35 -1.65 -1.81 4.67
N VAL A 36 -1.09 -2.81 4.00
CA VAL A 36 -1.81 -3.58 2.99
C VAL A 36 -1.85 -5.04 3.41
N ILE A 37 -3.04 -5.60 3.46
CA ILE A 37 -3.26 -7.01 3.80
C ILE A 37 -3.85 -7.69 2.58
N SER A 38 -3.14 -8.71 2.06
CA SER A 38 -3.58 -9.43 0.87
C SER A 38 -2.99 -10.83 0.84
N ALA A 39 -3.79 -11.78 0.36
CA ALA A 39 -3.32 -13.13 0.09
C ALA A 39 -2.23 -13.17 -0.99
N ALA A 40 -2.14 -12.13 -1.82
CA ALA A 40 -1.10 -12.02 -2.85
C ALA A 40 0.32 -12.00 -2.27
N PHE A 41 0.46 -11.66 -1.00
CA PHE A 41 1.78 -11.63 -0.33
C PHE A 41 2.24 -12.99 0.17
N ALA A 42 1.39 -14.00 0.15
CA ALA A 42 1.73 -15.33 0.65
C ALA A 42 2.93 -15.90 -0.13
N GLY A 43 3.92 -16.40 0.60
CA GLY A 43 5.12 -16.97 -0.02
C GLY A 43 6.12 -15.95 -0.57
N LYS A 44 5.84 -14.66 -0.43
CA LYS A 44 6.74 -13.60 -0.88
C LYS A 44 7.55 -13.03 0.27
N ASN A 45 8.83 -12.72 0.00
CA ASN A 45 9.66 -12.02 0.98
C ASN A 45 9.27 -10.53 1.04
N LEU A 46 9.84 -9.82 2.00
CA LEU A 46 9.50 -8.41 2.24
C LEU A 46 9.76 -7.53 1.01
N LEU A 47 10.88 -7.74 0.34
CA LEU A 47 11.26 -6.95 -0.83
C LEU A 47 10.25 -7.12 -1.97
N ASP A 48 9.85 -8.36 -2.25
CA ASP A 48 8.91 -8.65 -3.33
C ASP A 48 7.51 -8.09 -3.03
N ARG A 49 7.11 -8.11 -1.76
CA ARG A 49 5.84 -7.50 -1.32
C ARG A 49 5.85 -5.99 -1.57
N HIS A 50 6.94 -5.33 -1.21
CA HIS A 50 7.07 -3.88 -1.42
C HIS A 50 7.10 -3.54 -2.91
N ARG A 51 7.77 -4.34 -3.73
CA ARG A 51 7.79 -4.15 -5.18
C ARG A 51 6.40 -4.21 -5.78
N LEU A 52 5.59 -5.15 -5.33
CA LEU A 52 4.21 -5.30 -5.80
C LEU A 52 3.39 -4.04 -5.47
N ILE A 53 3.54 -3.51 -4.26
CA ILE A 53 2.86 -2.28 -3.86
C ILE A 53 3.35 -1.09 -4.67
N TYR A 54 4.66 -0.95 -4.87
CA TYR A 54 5.21 0.14 -5.68
C TYR A 54 4.74 0.08 -7.12
N GLN A 55 4.60 -1.11 -7.69
CA GLN A 55 4.04 -1.27 -9.03
C GLN A 55 2.59 -0.80 -9.08
N ALA A 56 1.80 -1.17 -8.08
CA ALA A 56 0.40 -0.77 -8.02
C ALA A 56 0.24 0.75 -7.89
N LEU A 57 1.16 1.40 -7.17
CA LEU A 57 1.13 2.84 -6.89
C LEU A 57 2.04 3.65 -7.81
N ASP A 58 2.51 3.07 -8.90
CA ASP A 58 3.47 3.70 -9.80
C ASP A 58 3.02 5.08 -10.28
N SER A 59 1.80 5.20 -10.73
CA SER A 59 1.27 6.46 -11.26
C SER A 59 1.25 7.59 -10.22
N PRO A 60 0.64 7.41 -9.04
CA PRO A 60 0.62 8.48 -8.04
C PRO A 60 2.00 8.79 -7.45
N LEU A 61 2.93 7.83 -7.46
CA LEU A 61 4.30 8.09 -7.04
C LEU A 61 5.04 8.93 -8.05
N LYS A 62 4.87 8.66 -9.35
CA LYS A 62 5.54 9.39 -10.42
C LYS A 62 5.04 10.81 -10.58
N ASP A 63 3.74 11.04 -10.40
CA ASP A 63 3.16 12.36 -10.59
C ASP A 63 3.19 13.24 -9.34
N GLY A 64 3.74 12.75 -8.24
CA GLY A 64 3.92 13.53 -7.03
C GLY A 64 2.72 13.59 -6.09
N ARG A 65 1.65 12.83 -6.35
CA ARG A 65 0.53 12.75 -5.42
C ARG A 65 0.91 12.07 -4.11
N ILE A 66 1.93 11.20 -4.15
CA ILE A 66 2.51 10.56 -2.97
C ILE A 66 3.99 10.94 -2.96
N HIS A 67 4.46 11.59 -1.90
CA HIS A 67 5.87 11.98 -1.76
C HIS A 67 6.69 10.95 -1.01
N ALA A 68 6.15 10.39 0.06
CA ALA A 68 6.86 9.39 0.87
C ALA A 68 5.88 8.33 1.36
N LEU A 69 6.34 7.07 1.34
CA LEU A 69 5.57 5.92 1.78
C LEU A 69 6.35 5.13 2.81
N GLU A 70 5.66 4.75 3.88
CA GLU A 70 6.11 3.73 4.80
C GLU A 70 5.14 2.56 4.65
N LEU A 71 5.65 1.39 4.30
CA LEU A 71 4.81 0.24 3.94
C LEU A 71 4.86 -0.87 4.96
N THR A 72 3.69 -1.46 5.22
CA THR A 72 3.57 -2.74 5.90
C THR A 72 2.73 -3.66 5.01
N ALA A 73 3.27 -4.80 4.64
CA ALA A 73 2.63 -5.76 3.74
C ALA A 73 2.50 -7.10 4.47
N ARG A 74 1.27 -7.56 4.68
CA ARG A 74 1.00 -8.78 5.43
C ARG A 74 -0.10 -9.61 4.79
N THR A 75 -0.07 -10.92 5.06
CA THR A 75 -1.24 -11.77 4.86
C THR A 75 -2.12 -11.68 6.11
N SER A 76 -3.40 -12.11 5.99
CA SER A 76 -4.28 -12.11 7.16
C SER A 76 -3.80 -13.02 8.27
N ASP A 77 -3.13 -14.14 7.94
CA ASP A 77 -2.56 -15.04 8.93
C ASP A 77 -1.49 -14.37 9.78
N GLU A 78 -0.70 -13.49 9.18
CA GLU A 78 0.39 -12.80 9.84
C GLU A 78 -0.11 -11.77 10.85
N LEU A 79 -1.33 -11.28 10.69
CA LEU A 79 -1.94 -10.32 11.62
C LEU A 79 -2.32 -10.96 12.96
N GLU A 80 -2.59 -12.25 12.96
CA GLU A 80 -3.04 -12.97 14.16
C GLU A 80 -1.90 -13.41 15.08
N ARG A 81 -0.67 -13.11 14.71
CA ARG A 81 0.53 -13.51 15.44
C ARG A 81 1.08 -12.43 16.36
#